data_b1cf14bc58034eb78057a6feb2df036a
#
_entry.id   b1cf14bc58034eb78057a6feb2df036a
#
_cell.length_a   1.000
_cell.length_b   1.000
_cell.length_c   1.000
_cell.angle_alpha   90.00
_cell.angle_beta   90.00
_cell.angle_gamma   90.00
#
_symmetry.space_group_name_H-M   'P 1'
#
loop_
_entity.id
_entity.type
_entity.pdbx_description
1 polymer ?
#
loop_
_entity_poly.entity_id
_entity_poly.type
_entity_poly.pdbx_seq_one_letter_code
_entity_poly.pdbx_strand_id
1 'polypeptide(L)'
;MNLSLHHLTKLPASPADSQPDSIYPTILALHGRGSNEGDLIGLASYLPQNFLWISPCGTFTLGPNSYEWFQITQIGKPDPTRLTNALETLDTFIDEIIANYPVDKNKLYLLGFSQGSIMSMSYALTQPQRVAGVIAQSGYIP
;
A
#
# COMPACT_ATOMS: atom_id res chain seq x y z
N MET A 1 11.66 7.63 -10.57
CA MET A 1 12.32 6.94 -9.44
C MET A 1 12.02 5.46 -9.53
N ASN A 2 13.03 4.64 -9.62
CA ASN A 2 12.89 3.17 -9.71
C ASN A 2 13.01 2.55 -8.32
N LEU A 3 11.87 2.25 -7.72
CA LEU A 3 11.79 1.43 -6.51
C LEU A 3 11.45 -0.03 -6.90
N SER A 4 11.44 -0.92 -5.91
CA SER A 4 11.19 -2.35 -6.13
C SER A 4 9.80 -2.65 -6.71
N LEU A 5 8.80 -1.80 -6.44
CA LEU A 5 7.47 -1.89 -7.02
C LEU A 5 7.18 -0.68 -7.90
N HIS A 6 6.57 -0.94 -9.05
CA HIS A 6 5.94 0.12 -9.83
C HIS A 6 4.83 0.76 -9.00
N HIS A 7 4.71 2.09 -9.03
CA HIS A 7 3.78 2.81 -8.17
C HIS A 7 3.41 4.17 -8.72
N LEU A 8 2.26 4.67 -8.28
CA LEU A 8 1.83 6.05 -8.47
C LEU A 8 1.90 6.80 -7.14
N THR A 9 2.08 8.10 -7.22
CA THR A 9 2.08 8.99 -6.05
C THR A 9 1.19 10.19 -6.30
N LYS A 10 0.60 10.70 -5.22
CA LYS A 10 -0.10 11.98 -5.21
C LYS A 10 0.34 12.76 -3.99
N LEU A 11 1.00 13.88 -4.22
CA LEU A 11 1.41 14.80 -3.16
C LEU A 11 0.20 15.49 -2.53
N PRO A 12 0.31 15.94 -1.27
CA PRO A 12 -0.74 16.73 -0.64
C PRO A 12 -1.11 17.94 -1.49
N ALA A 13 -2.42 18.16 -1.69
CA ALA A 13 -2.93 19.28 -2.47
C ALA A 13 -2.82 20.64 -1.75
N SER A 14 -2.76 20.61 -0.42
CA SER A 14 -2.50 21.76 0.44
C SER A 14 -1.31 21.43 1.31
N PRO A 15 -0.08 21.67 0.84
CA PRO A 15 1.05 21.62 1.73
C PRO A 15 0.90 22.80 2.69
N ALA A 16 0.34 22.52 3.88
CA ALA A 16 0.38 23.46 4.96
C ALA A 16 1.85 23.72 5.26
N ASP A 17 2.32 24.92 4.92
CA ASP A 17 3.70 25.33 5.12
C ASP A 17 4.71 24.35 4.47
N SER A 18 4.81 24.39 3.15
CA SER A 18 5.81 23.64 2.37
C SER A 18 7.23 24.15 2.70
N GLN A 19 7.70 23.75 3.87
CA GLN A 19 9.11 23.84 4.20
C GLN A 19 9.85 22.73 3.45
N PRO A 20 11.11 22.94 3.05
CA PRO A 20 11.88 21.95 2.28
C PRO A 20 11.95 20.55 2.93
N ASP A 21 11.84 20.48 4.27
CA ASP A 21 11.95 19.25 5.06
C ASP A 21 10.60 18.73 5.59
N SER A 22 9.47 19.20 5.04
CA SER A 22 8.14 18.75 5.47
C SER A 22 7.96 17.27 5.17
N ILE A 23 7.46 16.54 6.17
CA ILE A 23 7.00 15.15 6.02
C ILE A 23 5.48 15.10 6.18
N TYR A 24 4.85 14.13 5.58
CA TYR A 24 3.39 14.06 5.50
C TYR A 24 2.84 12.74 6.00
N PRO A 25 1.69 12.77 6.69
CA PRO A 25 0.95 11.53 6.90
C PRO A 25 0.69 10.87 5.54
N THR A 26 0.91 9.56 5.47
CA THR A 26 0.96 8.84 4.20
C THR A 26 -0.06 7.72 4.19
N ILE A 27 -0.78 7.60 3.09
CA ILE A 27 -1.63 6.46 2.78
C ILE A 27 -0.95 5.62 1.72
N LEU A 28 -0.65 4.38 2.08
CA LEU A 28 -0.17 3.35 1.18
C LEU A 28 -1.36 2.51 0.75
N ALA A 29 -1.75 2.61 -0.52
CA ALA A 29 -2.99 2.03 -1.04
C ALA A 29 -2.70 0.73 -1.80
N LEU A 30 -3.23 -0.39 -1.31
CA LEU A 30 -3.01 -1.72 -1.86
C LEU A 30 -4.28 -2.21 -2.57
N HIS A 31 -4.22 -2.30 -3.90
CA HIS A 31 -5.35 -2.72 -4.73
C HIS A 31 -5.73 -4.19 -4.53
N GLY A 32 -6.91 -4.57 -4.98
CA GLY A 32 -7.39 -5.94 -4.99
C GLY A 32 -6.81 -6.77 -6.14
N ARG A 33 -6.96 -8.11 -6.04
CA ARG A 33 -6.57 -9.03 -7.11
C ARG A 33 -7.29 -8.69 -8.41
N GLY A 34 -6.53 -8.60 -9.49
CA GLY A 34 -7.07 -8.25 -10.81
C GLY A 34 -7.12 -6.75 -11.11
N SER A 35 -6.75 -5.90 -10.15
CA SER A 35 -6.69 -4.45 -10.28
C SER A 35 -5.24 -3.96 -10.48
N ASN A 36 -5.00 -2.69 -10.20
CA ASN A 36 -3.70 -2.04 -10.43
C ASN A 36 -3.52 -0.79 -9.54
N GLU A 37 -2.38 -0.15 -9.66
CA GLU A 37 -1.99 1.05 -8.92
C GLU A 37 -2.87 2.27 -9.18
N GLY A 38 -3.61 2.29 -10.27
CA GLY A 38 -4.50 3.40 -10.62
C GLY A 38 -5.85 3.39 -9.92
N ASP A 39 -6.21 2.30 -9.23
CA ASP A 39 -7.55 2.11 -8.68
C ASP A 39 -7.78 2.95 -7.42
N LEU A 40 -7.19 2.59 -6.29
CA LEU A 40 -7.50 3.22 -4.99
C LEU A 40 -7.00 4.65 -4.88
N ILE A 41 -5.97 5.01 -5.61
CA ILE A 41 -5.44 6.39 -5.60
C ILE A 41 -6.48 7.42 -6.05
N GLY A 42 -7.48 7.00 -6.80
CA GLY A 42 -8.62 7.84 -7.17
C GLY A 42 -9.45 8.32 -5.98
N LEU A 43 -9.37 7.65 -4.83
CA LEU A 43 -10.05 8.06 -3.59
C LEU A 43 -9.41 9.30 -2.96
N ALA A 44 -8.20 9.66 -3.33
CA ALA A 44 -7.46 10.76 -2.73
C ALA A 44 -8.20 12.11 -2.83
N SER A 45 -8.97 12.33 -3.90
CA SER A 45 -9.76 13.55 -4.09
C SER A 45 -10.98 13.67 -3.15
N TYR A 46 -11.39 12.58 -2.54
CA TYR A 46 -12.54 12.51 -1.61
C TYR A 46 -12.15 12.51 -0.14
N LEU A 47 -10.85 12.47 0.16
CA LEU A 47 -10.30 12.39 1.51
C LEU A 47 -9.52 13.67 1.85
N PRO A 48 -9.13 13.89 3.12
CA PRO A 48 -8.37 15.08 3.50
C PRO A 48 -7.13 15.27 2.63
N GLN A 49 -6.87 16.51 2.23
CA GLN A 49 -5.89 16.85 1.20
C GLN A 49 -4.45 16.98 1.73
N ASN A 50 -4.23 16.70 3.00
CA ASN A 50 -2.91 16.78 3.64
C ASN A 50 -2.12 15.47 3.61
N PHE A 51 -2.68 14.41 3.01
CA PHE A 51 -2.01 13.11 2.89
C PHE A 51 -1.15 13.02 1.62
N LEU A 52 0.02 12.41 1.79
CA LEU A 52 0.76 11.82 0.67
C LEU A 52 0.14 10.45 0.35
N TRP A 53 -0.18 10.22 -0.90
CA TRP A 53 -0.67 8.94 -1.38
C TRP A 53 0.41 8.22 -2.18
N ILE A 54 0.62 6.94 -1.86
CA ILE A 54 1.49 6.05 -2.62
C ILE A 54 0.70 4.78 -2.92
N SER A 55 0.60 4.42 -4.19
CA SER A 55 -0.19 3.29 -4.66
C SER A 55 0.68 2.36 -5.48
N PRO A 56 1.24 1.30 -4.88
CA PRO A 56 2.05 0.32 -5.59
C PRO A 56 1.19 -0.68 -6.37
N CYS A 57 1.82 -1.27 -7.38
CA CYS A 57 1.27 -2.33 -8.19
C CYS A 57 1.69 -3.70 -7.64
N GLY A 58 0.79 -4.66 -7.63
CA GLY A 58 1.09 -6.05 -7.28
C GLY A 58 2.13 -6.66 -8.23
N THR A 59 2.90 -7.63 -7.70
CA THR A 59 4.07 -8.19 -8.38
C THR A 59 3.75 -9.18 -9.51
N PHE A 60 2.59 -9.84 -9.45
CA PHE A 60 2.23 -10.88 -10.40
C PHE A 60 1.20 -10.38 -11.40
N THR A 61 1.48 -10.56 -12.68
CA THR A 61 0.59 -10.16 -13.77
C THR A 61 -0.46 -11.24 -14.03
N LEU A 62 -1.73 -10.84 -14.05
CA LEU A 62 -2.87 -11.68 -14.46
C LEU A 62 -3.29 -11.43 -15.91
N GLY A 63 -3.01 -10.26 -16.44
CA GLY A 63 -3.35 -9.83 -17.78
C GLY A 63 -3.01 -8.35 -17.96
N PRO A 64 -3.42 -7.71 -19.06
CA PRO A 64 -3.19 -6.27 -19.26
C PRO A 64 -3.79 -5.44 -18.14
N ASN A 65 -2.96 -4.63 -17.46
CA ASN A 65 -3.36 -3.78 -16.34
C ASN A 65 -4.04 -4.52 -15.19
N SER A 66 -3.73 -5.81 -15.01
CA SER A 66 -4.37 -6.68 -14.04
C SER A 66 -3.31 -7.46 -13.26
N TYR A 67 -3.26 -7.23 -11.94
CA TYR A 67 -2.18 -7.72 -11.08
C TYR A 67 -2.70 -8.32 -9.80
N GLU A 68 -1.85 -9.10 -9.14
CA GLU A 68 -2.10 -9.65 -7.81
C GLU A 68 -0.84 -9.57 -6.93
N TRP A 69 -1.03 -9.59 -5.61
CA TRP A 69 0.06 -9.53 -4.65
C TRP A 69 0.68 -10.90 -4.40
N PHE A 70 -0.14 -11.93 -4.40
CA PHE A 70 0.28 -13.32 -4.29
C PHE A 70 -0.70 -14.20 -5.07
N GLN A 71 -0.18 -15.30 -5.61
CA GLN A 71 -0.99 -16.24 -6.38
C GLN A 71 -1.92 -17.02 -5.45
N ILE A 72 -3.18 -17.17 -5.85
CA ILE A 72 -4.21 -17.87 -5.11
C ILE A 72 -4.42 -19.27 -5.72
N THR A 73 -4.31 -20.29 -4.89
CA THR A 73 -4.65 -21.68 -5.25
C THR A 73 -6.00 -22.09 -4.70
N GLN A 74 -6.39 -21.54 -3.55
CA GLN A 74 -7.69 -21.76 -2.92
C GLN A 74 -8.17 -20.48 -2.22
N ILE A 75 -9.39 -20.05 -2.54
CA ILE A 75 -10.01 -18.87 -1.92
C ILE A 75 -10.16 -19.11 -0.40
N GLY A 76 -9.81 -18.11 0.40
CA GLY A 76 -9.90 -18.17 1.86
C GLY A 76 -8.76 -18.93 2.55
N LYS A 77 -7.85 -19.53 1.79
CA LYS A 77 -6.68 -20.23 2.30
C LYS A 77 -5.44 -19.84 1.51
N PRO A 78 -4.86 -18.66 1.76
CA PRO A 78 -3.62 -18.26 1.10
C PRO A 78 -2.49 -19.22 1.50
N ASP A 79 -1.63 -19.52 0.53
CA ASP A 79 -0.41 -20.26 0.79
C ASP A 79 0.49 -19.45 1.73
N PRO A 80 0.89 -19.98 2.90
CA PRO A 80 1.66 -19.21 3.88
C PRO A 80 2.98 -18.69 3.35
N THR A 81 3.67 -19.45 2.50
CA THR A 81 4.94 -19.05 1.90
C THR A 81 4.75 -17.91 0.92
N ARG A 82 3.74 -17.98 0.06
CA ARG A 82 3.44 -16.92 -0.90
C ARG A 82 3.02 -15.63 -0.21
N LEU A 83 2.19 -15.73 0.83
CA LEU A 83 1.80 -14.57 1.63
C LEU A 83 3.02 -13.94 2.33
N THR A 84 3.87 -14.76 2.97
CA THR A 84 5.10 -14.28 3.63
C THR A 84 6.00 -13.56 2.63
N ASN A 85 6.24 -14.11 1.46
CA ASN A 85 7.06 -13.49 0.42
C ASN A 85 6.46 -12.14 -0.04
N ALA A 86 5.14 -12.07 -0.19
CA ALA A 86 4.46 -10.82 -0.54
C ALA A 86 4.60 -9.76 0.56
N LEU A 87 4.50 -10.15 1.83
CA LEU A 87 4.69 -9.25 2.97
C LEU A 87 6.14 -8.75 3.07
N GLU A 88 7.13 -9.58 2.77
CA GLU A 88 8.54 -9.17 2.70
C GLU A 88 8.78 -8.17 1.56
N THR A 89 8.16 -8.39 0.41
CA THR A 89 8.20 -7.43 -0.70
C THR A 89 7.60 -6.08 -0.30
N LEU A 90 6.47 -6.10 0.39
CA LEU A 90 5.84 -4.88 0.91
C LEU A 90 6.72 -4.18 1.94
N ASP A 91 7.35 -4.94 2.85
CA ASP A 91 8.25 -4.39 3.86
C ASP A 91 9.44 -3.67 3.24
N THR A 92 10.06 -4.28 2.23
CA THR A 92 11.13 -3.65 1.44
C THR A 92 10.65 -2.37 0.78
N PHE A 93 9.48 -2.39 0.15
CA PHE A 93 8.91 -1.21 -0.49
C PHE A 93 8.62 -0.09 0.52
N ILE A 94 8.16 -0.42 1.72
CA ILE A 94 7.95 0.57 2.79
C ILE A 94 9.27 1.23 3.20
N ASP A 95 10.36 0.49 3.32
CA ASP A 95 11.68 1.07 3.58
C ASP A 95 12.10 2.03 2.45
N GLU A 96 11.86 1.64 1.20
CA GLU A 96 12.19 2.47 0.05
C GLU A 96 11.40 3.78 -0.01
N ILE A 97 10.09 3.76 0.27
CA ILE A 97 9.29 4.98 0.26
C ILE A 97 9.64 5.91 1.42
N ILE A 98 9.98 5.39 2.59
CA ILE A 98 10.45 6.19 3.72
C ILE A 98 11.79 6.87 3.37
N ALA A 99 12.67 6.21 2.66
CA ALA A 99 13.97 6.74 2.26
C ALA A 99 13.89 7.77 1.11
N ASN A 100 12.88 7.69 0.24
CA ASN A 100 12.84 8.42 -1.02
C ASN A 100 11.70 9.43 -1.15
N TYR A 101 10.70 9.39 -0.29
CA TYR A 101 9.55 10.30 -0.27
C TYR A 101 9.42 10.98 1.08
N PRO A 102 8.73 12.14 1.18
CA PRO A 102 8.53 12.84 2.44
C PRO A 102 7.46 12.16 3.31
N VAL A 103 7.66 10.88 3.60
CA VAL A 103 6.78 10.05 4.43
C VAL A 103 7.03 10.32 5.90
N ASP A 104 5.97 10.66 6.65
CA ASP A 104 6.01 10.59 8.11
C ASP A 104 5.85 9.12 8.53
N LYS A 105 6.96 8.48 8.88
CA LYS A 105 6.96 7.06 9.26
C LYS A 105 6.13 6.74 10.50
N ASN A 106 5.79 7.75 11.31
CA ASN A 106 4.94 7.59 12.49
C ASN A 106 3.44 7.76 12.15
N LYS A 107 3.14 8.15 10.91
CA LYS A 107 1.78 8.38 10.40
C LYS A 107 1.60 7.68 9.04
N LEU A 108 2.03 6.44 8.95
CA LEU A 108 1.83 5.57 7.79
C LEU A 108 0.59 4.73 7.99
N TYR A 109 -0.38 4.90 7.10
CA TYR A 109 -1.64 4.16 7.08
C TYR A 109 -1.68 3.24 5.87
N LEU A 110 -2.18 2.03 6.04
CA LEU A 110 -2.47 1.12 4.93
C LEU A 110 -3.96 1.19 4.59
N LEU A 111 -4.26 1.33 3.33
CA LEU A 111 -5.61 1.21 2.78
C LEU A 111 -5.60 0.03 1.82
N GLY A 112 -6.45 -0.96 2.08
CA GLY A 112 -6.53 -2.14 1.22
C GLY A 112 -7.95 -2.49 0.81
N PHE A 113 -8.08 -3.05 -0.39
CA PHE A 113 -9.31 -3.63 -0.89
C PHE A 113 -9.08 -5.10 -1.26
N SER A 114 -9.94 -5.99 -0.78
CA SER A 114 -9.91 -7.44 -1.07
C SER A 114 -8.52 -8.04 -0.74
N GLN A 115 -7.76 -8.54 -1.71
CA GLN A 115 -6.41 -9.06 -1.49
C GLN A 115 -5.47 -8.00 -0.86
N GLY A 116 -5.62 -6.73 -1.25
CA GLY A 116 -4.90 -5.63 -0.61
C GLY A 116 -5.25 -5.45 0.87
N SER A 117 -6.49 -5.76 1.28
CA SER A 117 -6.88 -5.80 2.69
C SER A 117 -6.20 -6.94 3.44
N ILE A 118 -6.11 -8.12 2.83
CA ILE A 118 -5.38 -9.26 3.41
C ILE A 118 -3.92 -8.86 3.66
N MET A 119 -3.29 -8.26 2.67
CA MET A 119 -1.91 -7.73 2.77
C MET A 119 -1.78 -6.71 3.89
N SER A 120 -2.66 -5.72 3.93
CA SER A 120 -2.62 -4.62 4.90
C SER A 120 -2.78 -5.10 6.33
N MET A 121 -3.77 -5.95 6.59
CA MET A 121 -4.02 -6.49 7.92
C MET A 121 -2.91 -7.44 8.37
N SER A 122 -2.48 -8.34 7.49
CA SER A 122 -1.39 -9.28 7.79
C SER A 122 -0.08 -8.54 8.08
N TYR A 123 0.24 -7.52 7.29
CA TYR A 123 1.42 -6.69 7.53
C TYR A 123 1.35 -5.97 8.88
N ALA A 124 0.23 -5.32 9.18
CA ALA A 124 0.05 -4.59 10.43
C ALA A 124 0.13 -5.49 11.67
N LEU A 125 -0.34 -6.73 11.58
CA LEU A 125 -0.23 -7.71 12.66
C LEU A 125 1.19 -8.23 12.87
N THR A 126 1.98 -8.32 11.80
CA THR A 126 3.39 -8.77 11.87
C THR A 126 4.37 -7.63 12.18
N GLN A 127 4.02 -6.39 11.81
CA GLN A 127 4.84 -5.19 11.99
C GLN A 127 4.04 -4.05 12.63
N PRO A 128 3.48 -4.25 13.84
CA PRO A 128 2.51 -3.30 14.41
C PRO A 128 3.11 -1.93 14.71
N GLN A 129 4.42 -1.83 14.96
CA GLN A 129 5.10 -0.56 15.22
C GLN A 129 5.35 0.27 13.96
N ARG A 130 5.17 -0.29 12.75
CA ARG A 130 5.43 0.39 11.47
C ARG A 130 4.19 1.01 10.84
N VAL A 131 3.01 0.71 11.37
CA VAL A 131 1.72 1.10 10.81
C VAL A 131 0.90 1.85 11.85
N ALA A 132 0.49 3.07 11.54
CA ALA A 132 -0.36 3.88 12.42
C ALA A 132 -1.82 3.43 12.41
N GLY A 133 -2.29 2.86 11.30
CA GLY A 133 -3.65 2.34 11.17
C GLY A 133 -3.88 1.63 9.85
N VAL A 134 -4.97 0.88 9.78
CA VAL A 134 -5.39 0.15 8.59
C VAL A 134 -6.85 0.46 8.28
N ILE A 135 -7.11 0.75 7.01
CA ILE A 135 -8.47 0.80 6.45
C ILE A 135 -8.60 -0.42 5.54
N ALA A 136 -9.29 -1.43 6.03
CA ALA A 136 -9.42 -2.70 5.32
C ALA A 136 -10.86 -2.89 4.82
N GLN A 137 -11.01 -3.11 3.54
CA GLN A 137 -12.30 -3.35 2.91
C GLN A 137 -12.33 -4.70 2.19
N SER A 138 -13.34 -5.50 2.50
CA SER A 138 -13.66 -6.76 1.80
C SER A 138 -12.52 -7.79 1.83
N GLY A 139 -11.72 -7.79 2.89
CA GLY A 139 -10.67 -8.77 3.12
C GLY A 139 -10.94 -9.65 4.33
N TYR A 140 -9.95 -10.46 4.68
CA TYR A 140 -9.97 -11.30 5.88
C TYR A 140 -8.55 -11.44 6.44
N ILE A 141 -8.46 -11.89 7.68
CA ILE A 141 -7.18 -12.25 8.31
C ILE A 141 -7.01 -13.76 8.13
N PRO A 142 -5.97 -14.20 7.40
CA PRO A 142 -5.72 -15.62 7.17
C PRO A 142 -5.23 -16.37 8.39
#